data_be5d649c6af6b53dc00eba31c591cd5b
#
_entry.id   be5d649c6af6b53dc00eba31c591cd5b
#
_cell.length_a   1.000
_cell.length_b   1.000
_cell.length_c   1.000
_cell.angle_alpha   90.00
_cell.angle_beta   90.00
_cell.angle_gamma   90.00
#
_symmetry.space_group_name_H-M   'P 1'
#
loop_
_entity.id
_entity.type
_entity.pdbx_description
1 polymer ?
#
loop_
_entity_poly.entity_id
_entity_poly.type
_entity_poly.pdbx_seq_one_letter_code
_entity_poly.pdbx_strand_id
1 'polypeptide(L)'
;MRILVQKFGGTSVADIDRLKMVRGKVKAALDQGYKVVVVLSAKSGKTNKLLDLSTRWAAEPDLAEVDSLLSTGEQASIALFSMLLKDSGIKARSMLGWQIPIITNDEFGRARILSIDASRIHKELEAHDVLVVAGSRARRKTGASPALGRGGSDTSAVAAGRRSGFLRV
;
A
#
# COMPACT_ATOMS: atom_id res chain seq x y z
N MET A 1 -20.87 7.34 -3.41
CA MET A 1 -20.05 6.21 -2.91
C MET A 1 -19.35 6.66 -1.64
N ARG A 2 -19.45 5.92 -0.52
CA ARG A 2 -18.75 6.22 0.74
C ARG A 2 -17.49 5.39 0.79
N ILE A 3 -16.32 6.03 0.95
CA ILE A 3 -15.01 5.34 0.97
C ILE A 3 -14.42 5.45 2.37
N LEU A 4 -13.93 4.31 2.89
CA LEU A 4 -13.15 4.23 4.12
C LEU A 4 -11.72 3.82 3.78
N VAL A 5 -10.74 4.56 4.30
CA VAL A 5 -9.33 4.19 4.18
C VAL A 5 -8.88 3.53 5.48
N GLN A 6 -8.32 2.32 5.39
CA GLN A 6 -7.78 1.57 6.52
C GLN A 6 -6.31 1.27 6.28
N LYS A 7 -5.45 1.62 7.24
CA LYS A 7 -4.01 1.33 7.18
C LYS A 7 -3.63 0.25 8.18
N PHE A 8 -2.83 -0.72 7.73
CA PHE A 8 -2.29 -1.76 8.59
C PHE A 8 -0.77 -1.87 8.43
N GLY A 9 -0.06 -1.76 9.54
CA GLY A 9 1.39 -1.89 9.62
C GLY A 9 1.87 -3.34 9.53
N GLY A 10 3.18 -3.53 9.42
CA GLY A 10 3.81 -4.84 9.21
C GLY A 10 3.47 -5.89 10.26
N THR A 11 3.27 -5.51 11.51
CA THR A 11 2.85 -6.42 12.59
C THR A 11 1.42 -6.92 12.42
N SER A 12 0.54 -6.11 11.86
CA SER A 12 -0.86 -6.51 11.57
C SER A 12 -0.99 -7.43 10.36
N VAL A 13 0.06 -7.58 9.57
CA VAL A 13 0.10 -8.42 8.36
C VAL A 13 1.20 -9.46 8.42
N ALA A 14 1.71 -9.79 9.62
CA ALA A 14 2.85 -10.66 9.81
C ALA A 14 2.61 -12.11 9.36
N ASP A 15 1.40 -12.62 9.52
CA ASP A 15 1.01 -14.00 9.22
C ASP A 15 -0.45 -14.09 8.74
N ILE A 16 -0.87 -15.31 8.38
CA ILE A 16 -2.21 -15.55 7.83
C ILE A 16 -3.32 -15.26 8.85
N ASP A 17 -3.11 -15.52 10.13
CA ASP A 17 -4.15 -15.34 11.15
C ASP A 17 -4.36 -13.85 11.43
N ARG A 18 -3.30 -13.06 11.43
CA ARG A 18 -3.40 -11.59 11.47
C ARG A 18 -4.09 -11.02 10.23
N LEU A 19 -3.80 -11.55 9.05
CA LEU A 19 -4.52 -11.16 7.82
C LEU A 19 -6.01 -11.52 7.88
N LYS A 20 -6.40 -12.65 8.49
CA LYS A 20 -7.81 -12.99 8.75
C LYS A 20 -8.48 -11.99 9.70
N MET A 21 -7.76 -11.49 10.73
CA MET A 21 -8.27 -10.43 11.60
C MET A 21 -8.47 -9.11 10.83
N VAL A 22 -7.52 -8.74 9.98
CA VAL A 22 -7.65 -7.56 9.10
C VAL A 22 -8.84 -7.72 8.16
N ARG A 23 -9.05 -8.90 7.55
CA ARG A 23 -10.23 -9.22 6.75
C ARG A 23 -11.53 -8.97 7.51
N GLY A 24 -11.60 -9.38 8.78
CA GLY A 24 -12.77 -9.15 9.63
C GLY A 24 -13.10 -7.65 9.77
N LYS A 25 -12.08 -6.80 9.95
CA LYS A 25 -12.26 -5.33 10.00
C LYS A 25 -12.73 -4.75 8.66
N VAL A 26 -12.16 -5.24 7.56
CA VAL A 26 -12.58 -4.84 6.21
C VAL A 26 -14.03 -5.22 5.96
N LYS A 27 -14.40 -6.48 6.30
CA LYS A 27 -15.78 -6.96 6.16
C LYS A 27 -16.77 -6.11 6.96
N ALA A 28 -16.45 -5.78 8.21
CA ALA A 28 -17.30 -4.92 9.04
C ALA A 28 -17.52 -3.53 8.43
N ALA A 29 -16.55 -2.98 7.71
CA ALA A 29 -16.70 -1.73 6.99
C ALA A 29 -17.58 -1.88 5.74
N LEU A 30 -17.43 -2.97 5.00
CA LEU A 30 -18.30 -3.29 3.85
C LEU A 30 -19.76 -3.47 4.29
N ASP A 31 -20.00 -4.16 5.40
CA ASP A 31 -21.34 -4.37 5.97
C ASP A 31 -22.01 -3.04 6.39
N GLN A 32 -21.22 -1.98 6.67
CA GLN A 32 -21.69 -0.62 6.91
C GLN A 32 -21.92 0.21 5.63
N GLY A 33 -21.77 -0.39 4.45
CA GLY A 33 -21.97 0.25 3.14
C GLY A 33 -20.80 1.10 2.65
N TYR A 34 -19.59 0.90 3.18
CA TYR A 34 -18.38 1.55 2.65
C TYR A 34 -17.78 0.72 1.52
N LYS A 35 -17.15 1.39 0.55
CA LYS A 35 -16.05 0.83 -0.24
C LYS A 35 -14.75 1.06 0.54
N VAL A 36 -13.81 0.13 0.49
CA VAL A 36 -12.64 0.19 1.36
C VAL A 36 -11.35 0.28 0.56
N VAL A 37 -10.50 1.24 0.93
CA VAL A 37 -9.11 1.30 0.46
C VAL A 37 -8.22 0.83 1.61
N VAL A 38 -7.58 -0.32 1.44
CA VAL A 38 -6.67 -0.90 2.44
C VAL A 38 -5.24 -0.58 2.05
N VAL A 39 -4.51 0.10 2.92
CA VAL A 39 -3.09 0.42 2.74
C VAL A 39 -2.26 -0.53 3.60
N LEU A 40 -1.42 -1.35 2.98
CA LEU A 40 -0.58 -2.32 3.67
C LEU A 40 0.91 -2.00 3.56
N SER A 41 1.62 -2.24 4.66
CA SER A 41 3.09 -2.30 4.69
C SER A 41 3.60 -3.71 4.37
N ALA A 42 4.89 -3.86 4.14
CA ALA A 42 5.55 -5.16 4.13
C ALA A 42 5.35 -5.88 5.48
N LYS A 43 5.33 -7.20 5.47
CA LYS A 43 5.30 -8.03 6.69
C LYS A 43 6.44 -7.65 7.63
N SER A 44 6.19 -7.73 8.93
CA SER A 44 7.21 -7.50 9.97
C SER A 44 8.49 -8.28 9.68
N GLY A 45 9.64 -7.62 9.79
CA GLY A 45 10.96 -8.19 9.53
C GLY A 45 11.33 -8.37 8.04
N LYS A 46 10.37 -8.27 7.10
CA LYS A 46 10.66 -8.47 5.66
C LYS A 46 11.56 -7.37 5.10
N THR A 47 11.32 -6.12 5.49
CA THR A 47 12.13 -4.97 5.06
C THR A 47 13.60 -5.13 5.50
N ASN A 48 13.84 -5.52 6.77
CA ASN A 48 15.20 -5.75 7.26
C ASN A 48 15.91 -6.88 6.50
N LYS A 49 15.20 -8.00 6.25
CA LYS A 49 15.75 -9.11 5.45
C LYS A 49 16.12 -8.68 4.03
N LEU A 50 15.38 -7.81 3.41
CA LEU A 50 15.67 -7.30 2.07
C LEU A 50 16.83 -6.30 2.09
N LEU A 51 16.94 -5.47 3.14
CA LEU A 51 18.11 -4.60 3.35
C LEU A 51 19.38 -5.42 3.58
N ASP A 52 19.34 -6.42 4.45
CA ASP A 52 20.48 -7.32 4.68
C ASP A 52 20.89 -8.04 3.39
N LEU A 53 19.91 -8.39 2.55
CA LEU A 53 20.21 -8.99 1.25
C LEU A 53 20.95 -8.00 0.36
N SER A 54 20.54 -6.75 0.27
CA SER A 54 21.20 -5.75 -0.59
C SER A 54 22.67 -5.53 -0.21
N THR A 55 22.98 -5.45 1.08
CA THR A 55 24.36 -5.26 1.56
C THR A 55 25.25 -6.48 1.37
N ARG A 56 24.68 -7.69 1.25
CA ARG A 56 25.44 -8.90 0.89
C ARG A 56 25.82 -8.95 -0.58
N TRP A 57 25.08 -8.27 -1.45
CA TRP A 57 25.31 -8.27 -2.90
C TRP A 57 26.18 -7.09 -3.36
N ALA A 58 26.16 -5.98 -2.62
CA ALA A 58 26.99 -4.82 -2.92
C ALA A 58 27.43 -4.14 -1.60
N ALA A 59 28.70 -3.75 -1.52
CA ALA A 59 29.21 -3.04 -0.36
C ALA A 59 28.53 -1.66 -0.18
N GLU A 60 28.27 -0.99 -1.30
CA GLU A 60 27.54 0.27 -1.37
C GLU A 60 26.38 0.13 -2.39
N PRO A 61 25.21 -0.40 -1.97
CA PRO A 61 24.10 -0.60 -2.87
C PRO A 61 23.52 0.71 -3.36
N ASP A 62 23.22 0.83 -4.65
CA ASP A 62 22.49 1.96 -5.20
C ASP A 62 21.12 2.11 -4.56
N LEU A 63 20.76 3.32 -4.13
CA LEU A 63 19.51 3.58 -3.37
C LEU A 63 18.25 3.32 -4.20
N ALA A 64 18.29 3.51 -5.52
CA ALA A 64 17.15 3.24 -6.38
C ALA A 64 16.90 1.73 -6.49
N GLU A 65 17.97 0.94 -6.55
CA GLU A 65 17.87 -0.52 -6.58
C GLU A 65 17.44 -1.08 -5.22
N VAL A 66 17.93 -0.51 -4.12
CA VAL A 66 17.45 -0.84 -2.77
C VAL A 66 15.95 -0.54 -2.66
N ASP A 67 15.51 0.62 -3.10
CA ASP A 67 14.08 0.98 -3.10
C ASP A 67 13.25 0.02 -3.95
N SER A 68 13.76 -0.39 -5.12
CA SER A 68 13.14 -1.40 -5.97
C SER A 68 13.01 -2.74 -5.24
N LEU A 69 14.09 -3.22 -4.61
CA LEU A 69 14.11 -4.46 -3.84
C LEU A 69 13.11 -4.42 -2.67
N LEU A 70 13.10 -3.36 -1.87
CA LEU A 70 12.19 -3.20 -0.73
C LEU A 70 10.72 -3.23 -1.14
N SER A 71 10.40 -2.74 -2.37
CA SER A 71 9.03 -2.75 -2.90
C SER A 71 8.41 -4.14 -2.97
N THR A 72 9.23 -5.18 -3.20
CA THR A 72 8.76 -6.55 -3.32
C THR A 72 8.09 -7.06 -2.04
N GLY A 73 8.52 -6.57 -0.87
CA GLY A 73 7.92 -6.92 0.40
C GLY A 73 6.46 -6.47 0.54
N GLU A 74 6.16 -5.26 0.07
CA GLU A 74 4.78 -4.74 0.06
C GLU A 74 3.94 -5.36 -1.05
N GLN A 75 4.53 -5.58 -2.23
CA GLN A 75 3.87 -6.27 -3.34
C GLN A 75 3.36 -7.65 -2.91
N ALA A 76 4.19 -8.41 -2.18
CA ALA A 76 3.78 -9.70 -1.62
C ALA A 76 2.61 -9.54 -0.65
N SER A 77 2.65 -8.56 0.27
CA SER A 77 1.59 -8.35 1.26
C SER A 77 0.24 -8.03 0.61
N ILE A 78 0.21 -7.10 -0.35
CA ILE A 78 -1.04 -6.69 -1.00
C ILE A 78 -1.64 -7.81 -1.87
N ALA A 79 -0.78 -8.58 -2.54
CA ALA A 79 -1.22 -9.72 -3.36
C ALA A 79 -1.86 -10.82 -2.50
N LEU A 80 -1.16 -11.25 -1.43
CA LEU A 80 -1.65 -12.27 -0.51
C LEU A 80 -2.96 -11.86 0.17
N PHE A 81 -3.08 -10.62 0.61
CA PHE A 81 -4.31 -10.13 1.22
C PHE A 81 -5.46 -10.05 0.22
N SER A 82 -5.20 -9.62 -1.01
CA SER A 82 -6.21 -9.61 -2.08
C SER A 82 -6.70 -11.02 -2.42
N MET A 83 -5.81 -12.01 -2.43
CA MET A 83 -6.20 -13.42 -2.59
C MET A 83 -7.11 -13.88 -1.46
N LEU A 84 -6.76 -13.57 -0.20
CA LEU A 84 -7.57 -13.92 0.98
C LEU A 84 -8.97 -13.27 0.95
N LEU A 85 -9.07 -12.02 0.48
CA LEU A 85 -10.35 -11.33 0.32
C LEU A 85 -11.20 -11.99 -0.77
N LYS A 86 -10.62 -12.30 -1.93
CA LYS A 86 -11.31 -12.96 -3.05
C LYS A 86 -11.80 -14.35 -2.69
N ASP A 87 -10.99 -15.14 -1.99
CA ASP A 87 -11.36 -16.44 -1.46
C ASP A 87 -12.58 -16.38 -0.52
N SER A 88 -12.78 -15.23 0.12
CA SER A 88 -13.95 -14.94 0.97
C SER A 88 -15.13 -14.32 0.22
N GLY A 89 -15.13 -14.31 -1.11
CA GLY A 89 -16.20 -13.74 -1.95
C GLY A 89 -16.19 -12.22 -2.09
N ILE A 90 -15.18 -11.52 -1.55
CA ILE A 90 -15.07 -10.06 -1.63
C ILE A 90 -14.39 -9.66 -2.95
N LYS A 91 -15.02 -8.75 -3.72
CA LYS A 91 -14.43 -8.21 -4.95
C LYS A 91 -13.26 -7.26 -4.60
N ALA A 92 -12.07 -7.82 -4.51
CA ALA A 92 -10.86 -7.09 -4.15
C ALA A 92 -9.87 -7.00 -5.31
N ARG A 93 -9.08 -5.91 -5.35
CA ARG A 93 -7.97 -5.73 -6.28
C ARG A 93 -6.75 -5.16 -5.56
N SER A 94 -5.58 -5.78 -5.78
CA SER A 94 -4.31 -5.20 -5.35
C SER A 94 -3.81 -4.19 -6.38
N MET A 95 -3.29 -3.07 -5.90
CA MET A 95 -2.71 -2.02 -6.74
C MET A 95 -1.37 -1.56 -6.18
N LEU A 96 -0.40 -1.50 -7.06
CA LEU A 96 0.91 -0.93 -6.77
C LEU A 96 0.83 0.59 -6.79
N GLY A 97 1.70 1.27 -6.05
CA GLY A 97 1.68 2.73 -5.94
C GLY A 97 1.79 3.47 -7.28
N TRP A 98 2.46 2.88 -8.28
CA TRP A 98 2.53 3.46 -9.62
C TRP A 98 1.25 3.24 -10.48
N GLN A 99 0.39 2.30 -10.11
CA GLN A 99 -0.92 2.09 -10.74
C GLN A 99 -1.98 3.06 -10.21
N ILE A 100 -1.78 3.54 -8.99
CA ILE A 100 -2.48 4.72 -8.47
C ILE A 100 -1.49 5.87 -8.58
N PRO A 101 -1.73 6.90 -9.41
CA PRO A 101 -0.78 7.99 -9.58
C PRO A 101 -0.57 8.79 -8.28
N ILE A 102 0.28 8.26 -7.40
CA ILE A 102 0.83 8.94 -6.24
C ILE A 102 2.15 9.55 -6.71
N ILE A 103 2.15 10.84 -6.95
CA ILE A 103 3.33 11.57 -7.43
C ILE A 103 4.10 12.13 -6.23
N THR A 104 5.41 11.91 -6.21
CA THR A 104 6.31 12.42 -5.17
C THR A 104 7.39 13.33 -5.75
N ASN A 105 8.10 14.02 -4.84
CA ASN A 105 9.39 14.63 -5.15
C ASN A 105 10.46 13.54 -5.38
N ASP A 106 11.66 13.94 -5.80
CA ASP A 106 12.74 13.05 -6.24
C ASP A 106 13.72 12.63 -5.12
N GLU A 107 13.32 12.73 -3.84
CA GLU A 107 14.15 12.32 -2.71
C GLU A 107 13.99 10.82 -2.41
N PHE A 108 15.03 10.01 -2.67
CA PHE A 108 15.05 8.59 -2.28
C PHE A 108 15.02 8.42 -0.76
N GLY A 109 14.26 7.43 -0.26
CA GLY A 109 14.15 7.13 1.16
C GLY A 109 13.39 8.16 2.00
N ARG A 110 13.11 9.38 1.48
CA ARG A 110 12.41 10.48 2.18
C ARG A 110 11.39 11.20 1.29
N ALA A 111 10.91 10.55 0.25
CA ALA A 111 9.99 11.14 -0.71
C ALA A 111 8.72 11.69 -0.05
N ARG A 112 8.29 12.89 -0.49
CA ARG A 112 7.05 13.54 -0.05
C ARG A 112 5.99 13.43 -1.15
N ILE A 113 4.76 13.14 -0.77
CA ILE A 113 3.63 13.08 -1.70
C ILE A 113 3.27 14.49 -2.16
N LEU A 114 3.35 14.71 -3.47
CA LEU A 114 2.95 15.96 -4.14
C LEU A 114 1.49 15.91 -4.58
N SER A 115 1.04 14.77 -5.12
CA SER A 115 -0.34 14.60 -5.57
C SER A 115 -0.77 13.14 -5.60
N ILE A 116 -2.08 12.91 -5.50
CA ILE A 116 -2.74 11.60 -5.70
C ILE A 116 -3.91 11.82 -6.65
N ASP A 117 -4.01 10.97 -7.66
CA ASP A 117 -5.18 10.96 -8.54
C ASP A 117 -6.30 10.12 -7.90
N ALA A 118 -7.23 10.82 -7.25
CA ALA A 118 -8.40 10.19 -6.64
C ALA A 118 -9.37 9.62 -7.68
N SER A 119 -9.36 10.11 -8.93
CA SER A 119 -10.26 9.66 -9.98
C SER A 119 -10.01 8.17 -10.31
N ARG A 120 -8.75 7.77 -10.28
CA ARG A 120 -8.36 6.36 -10.49
C ARG A 120 -8.89 5.46 -9.38
N ILE A 121 -8.83 5.89 -8.11
CA ILE A 121 -9.39 5.15 -6.97
C ILE A 121 -10.91 4.99 -7.13
N HIS A 122 -11.62 6.06 -7.46
CA HIS A 122 -13.06 6.02 -7.69
C HIS A 122 -13.43 5.05 -8.80
N LYS A 123 -12.76 5.12 -9.96
CA LYS A 123 -13.00 4.24 -11.10
C LYS A 123 -12.80 2.76 -10.75
N GLU A 124 -11.74 2.44 -10.03
CA GLU A 124 -11.47 1.05 -9.62
C GLU A 124 -12.50 0.54 -8.59
N LEU A 125 -12.99 1.41 -7.70
CA LEU A 125 -14.02 1.06 -6.72
C LEU A 125 -15.43 0.93 -7.32
N GLU A 126 -15.67 1.35 -8.55
CA GLU A 126 -16.91 1.02 -9.28
C GLU A 126 -17.00 -0.48 -9.54
N ALA A 127 -15.89 -1.12 -9.90
CA ALA A 127 -15.81 -2.55 -10.22
C ALA A 127 -15.46 -3.43 -9.01
N HIS A 128 -14.92 -2.86 -7.93
CA HIS A 128 -14.43 -3.59 -6.77
C HIS A 128 -15.00 -3.02 -5.46
N ASP A 129 -15.07 -3.85 -4.43
CA ASP A 129 -15.49 -3.44 -3.09
C ASP A 129 -14.30 -2.98 -2.25
N VAL A 130 -13.11 -3.56 -2.54
CA VAL A 130 -11.87 -3.28 -1.82
C VAL A 130 -10.72 -3.07 -2.79
N LEU A 131 -9.95 -1.99 -2.58
CA LEU A 131 -8.64 -1.81 -3.17
C LEU A 131 -7.57 -2.05 -2.11
N VAL A 132 -6.59 -2.89 -2.40
CA VAL A 132 -5.45 -3.17 -1.51
C VAL A 132 -4.21 -2.52 -2.11
N VAL A 133 -3.65 -1.53 -1.43
CA VAL A 133 -2.62 -0.63 -1.95
C VAL A 133 -1.32 -0.80 -1.18
N ALA A 134 -0.18 -0.83 -1.89
CA ALA A 134 1.14 -0.79 -1.27
C ALA A 134 1.41 0.58 -0.63
N GLY A 135 1.81 0.57 0.67
CA GLY A 135 1.79 1.78 1.50
C GLY A 135 2.94 2.75 1.28
N SER A 136 4.11 2.29 0.84
CA SER A 136 5.33 3.12 0.80
C SER A 136 5.80 3.47 -0.60
N ARG A 137 5.00 3.18 -1.64
CA ARG A 137 5.43 3.34 -3.03
C ARG A 137 4.63 4.39 -3.78
N ALA A 138 5.35 5.33 -4.34
CA ALA A 138 4.82 6.39 -5.16
C ALA A 138 5.57 6.43 -6.51
N ARG A 139 5.04 7.14 -7.49
CA ARG A 139 5.68 7.37 -8.79
C ARG A 139 6.37 8.73 -8.77
N ARG A 140 7.60 8.81 -9.26
CA ARG A 140 8.26 10.07 -9.58
C ARG A 140 7.68 10.69 -10.85
N LYS A 141 7.82 12.00 -11.00
CA LYS A 141 7.61 12.67 -12.27
C LYS A 141 8.49 12.07 -13.39
N THR A 142 9.67 11.59 -13.05
CA THR A 142 10.68 11.01 -13.97
C THR A 142 10.50 9.52 -14.23
N GLY A 143 9.49 8.84 -13.65
CA GLY A 143 9.19 7.43 -13.95
C GLY A 143 9.74 6.39 -12.97
N ALA A 144 10.78 6.68 -12.17
CA ALA A 144 11.29 5.77 -11.14
C ALA A 144 10.34 5.69 -9.93
N SER A 145 10.39 4.59 -9.16
CA SER A 145 9.47 4.37 -8.03
C SER A 145 10.21 4.47 -6.69
N PRO A 146 10.29 5.65 -6.05
CA PRO A 146 10.98 5.81 -4.78
C PRO A 146 10.18 5.25 -3.61
N ALA A 147 10.87 4.80 -2.56
CA ALA A 147 10.25 4.54 -1.27
C ALA A 147 9.88 5.84 -0.56
N LEU A 148 8.68 5.87 0.00
CA LEU A 148 8.37 6.81 1.07
C LEU A 148 9.10 6.33 2.33
N GLY A 149 9.83 7.19 3.02
CA GLY A 149 10.57 6.82 4.23
C GLY A 149 9.71 6.18 5.34
N ARG A 150 10.26 5.99 6.54
CA ARG A 150 9.53 5.46 7.69
C ARG A 150 8.19 6.20 7.88
N GLY A 151 7.08 5.47 7.98
CA GLY A 151 5.73 6.06 8.03
C GLY A 151 5.12 6.36 6.66
N GLY A 152 5.77 6.02 5.54
CA GLY A 152 5.25 6.25 4.20
C GLY A 152 3.88 5.65 3.94
N SER A 153 3.55 4.50 4.56
CA SER A 153 2.21 3.90 4.49
C SER A 153 1.15 4.74 5.20
N ASP A 154 1.49 5.41 6.32
CA ASP A 154 0.58 6.34 7.02
C ASP A 154 0.34 7.57 6.17
N THR A 155 1.40 8.13 5.57
CA THR A 155 1.31 9.28 4.68
C THR A 155 0.46 8.98 3.45
N SER A 156 0.63 7.80 2.83
CA SER A 156 -0.17 7.36 1.69
C SER A 156 -1.65 7.18 2.05
N ALA A 157 -1.95 6.61 3.23
CA ALA A 157 -3.32 6.41 3.70
C ALA A 157 -4.03 7.75 3.95
N VAL A 158 -3.39 8.69 4.65
CA VAL A 158 -3.93 10.04 4.91
C VAL A 158 -4.14 10.80 3.62
N ALA A 159 -3.18 10.75 2.69
CA ALA A 159 -3.30 11.45 1.42
C ALA A 159 -4.41 10.88 0.54
N ALA A 160 -4.58 9.55 0.50
CA ALA A 160 -5.68 8.90 -0.19
C ALA A 160 -7.05 9.28 0.42
N GLY A 161 -7.16 9.31 1.75
CA GLY A 161 -8.39 9.70 2.46
C GLY A 161 -8.78 11.15 2.21
N ARG A 162 -7.85 12.09 2.36
CA ARG A 162 -8.11 13.53 2.19
C ARG A 162 -8.56 13.90 0.78
N ARG A 163 -7.97 13.32 -0.27
CA ARG A 163 -8.25 13.67 -1.66
C ARG A 163 -9.45 12.95 -2.26
N SER A 164 -9.83 11.78 -1.73
CA SER A 164 -11.06 11.10 -2.13
C SER A 164 -12.33 11.72 -1.53
N GLY A 165 -12.20 12.77 -0.72
CA GLY A 165 -13.35 13.49 -0.12
C GLY A 165 -13.99 12.75 1.06
N PHE A 166 -13.33 11.72 1.64
CA PHE A 166 -13.87 10.93 2.74
C PHE A 166 -12.83 10.72 3.84
N LEU A 167 -13.22 11.04 5.06
CA LEU A 167 -12.39 10.99 6.25
C LEU A 167 -12.87 9.94 7.24
N ARG A 168 -12.21 8.77 7.22
CA ARG A 168 -11.80 8.05 8.44
C ARG A 168 -10.56 7.24 8.11
N VAL A 169 -9.44 7.63 8.71
CA VAL A 169 -8.20 6.84 8.72
C VAL A 169 -8.22 5.98 9.98
#